data_33a14ee2eceaca5505496cfc88059bcf
#
_entry.id   33a14ee2eceaca5505496cfc88059bcf
#
_cell.length_a   1.000
_cell.length_b   1.000
_cell.length_c   1.000
_cell.angle_alpha   90.00
_cell.angle_beta   90.00
_cell.angle_gamma   90.00
#
_symmetry.space_group_name_H-M   'P 1'
#
loop_
_entity.id
_entity.type
_entity.pdbx_description
1 polymer ?
#
loop_
_entity_poly.entity_id
_entity_poly.type
_entity_poly.pdbx_seq_one_letter_code
_entity_poly.pdbx_strand_id
1 'polypeptide(L)'
;MLPDIGNVEEAEVTEICVSTGQQVGADDTVIVIESDKASMEVPAGAEGIVSEIQVAIGDLVNEGSIIGVLNNSTTKNNCNEDNSLVKSPSSIEEDDPDPVVETQEEEEETISSNNPVNEEVRVTEGSLEPGQGATQERNLEEKKDYVLAGPSARKLARELGVALEEVNVIGSGGRGRVTTSDVKEYAKTKITRLSKASSEAVAFFPGLPEVDFSKFGEVEKIPLSRIQKQVAINMRRSWLNIPHVTQHCLADIEDLEKFRKRLSEEAKQLGIRLSPLPFVIKAVCQALGEHPKLNGSLSVDGESLVMKHFINIGIAVDTPDGLIVPVIREADRLGIWDLSQKVAKLAEASRSKKVSIDDLSGSTFTISNLGNLGGSGFTPIINPPEVAILGIGKSSIQPVWDGEQFLPKNQLPLSLSYDHRAINGAEGGGFLATLAKILSDIRRLSL
;
A
#
# COMPACT_ATOMS: atom_id res chain seq x y z
N MET A 1 -9.90 -36.21 5.75
CA MET A 1 -8.85 -36.33 4.72
C MET A 1 -9.10 -35.28 3.66
N LEU A 2 -8.04 -34.67 3.13
CA LEU A 2 -8.14 -33.63 2.10
C LEU A 2 -8.65 -34.28 0.79
N PRO A 3 -9.77 -33.77 0.19
CA PRO A 3 -10.25 -34.25 -1.10
C PRO A 3 -9.29 -33.88 -2.24
N ASP A 4 -9.53 -34.42 -3.44
CA ASP A 4 -8.78 -34.07 -4.65
C ASP A 4 -8.88 -32.55 -4.90
N ILE A 5 -7.75 -31.88 -4.84
CA ILE A 5 -7.61 -30.43 -5.04
C ILE A 5 -7.15 -30.06 -6.46
N GLY A 6 -7.22 -31.02 -7.40
CA GLY A 6 -6.95 -30.82 -8.84
C GLY A 6 -5.54 -30.33 -9.13
N ASN A 7 -4.63 -31.20 -9.59
CA ASN A 7 -3.27 -30.90 -10.10
C ASN A 7 -2.41 -29.90 -9.29
N VAL A 8 -2.59 -29.83 -7.97
CA VAL A 8 -1.78 -29.04 -7.06
C VAL A 8 -0.94 -30.00 -6.23
N GLU A 9 0.38 -29.93 -6.37
CA GLU A 9 1.29 -30.85 -5.66
C GLU A 9 1.40 -30.51 -4.16
N GLU A 10 1.25 -29.22 -3.77
CA GLU A 10 1.29 -28.76 -2.36
C GLU A 10 0.40 -27.55 -2.19
N ALA A 11 -0.38 -27.50 -1.08
CA ALA A 11 -1.17 -26.34 -0.67
C ALA A 11 -0.87 -26.00 0.80
N GLU A 12 -0.82 -24.70 1.14
CA GLU A 12 -0.55 -24.21 2.48
C GLU A 12 -1.88 -23.95 3.23
N VAL A 13 -2.00 -24.38 4.48
CA VAL A 13 -3.15 -24.09 5.34
C VAL A 13 -3.08 -22.63 5.79
N THR A 14 -4.02 -21.80 5.32
CA THR A 14 -4.05 -20.37 5.66
C THR A 14 -4.93 -20.05 6.85
N GLU A 15 -6.02 -20.80 7.03
CA GLU A 15 -6.95 -20.58 8.14
C GLU A 15 -7.58 -21.90 8.60
N ILE A 16 -7.83 -22.03 9.93
CA ILE A 16 -8.57 -23.13 10.53
C ILE A 16 -9.87 -22.56 11.07
N CYS A 17 -11.00 -22.93 10.45
CA CYS A 17 -12.32 -22.36 10.72
C CYS A 17 -13.07 -23.04 11.86
N VAL A 18 -12.55 -24.15 12.44
CA VAL A 18 -13.21 -24.94 13.48
C VAL A 18 -12.30 -25.17 14.69
N SER A 19 -12.92 -25.43 15.84
CA SER A 19 -12.23 -25.72 17.11
C SER A 19 -12.52 -27.14 17.58
N THR A 20 -11.60 -27.73 18.34
CA THR A 20 -11.79 -29.04 18.98
C THR A 20 -13.01 -29.02 19.89
N GLY A 21 -13.91 -29.98 19.74
CA GLY A 21 -15.20 -30.04 20.45
C GLY A 21 -16.37 -29.36 19.74
N GLN A 22 -16.13 -28.67 18.61
CA GLN A 22 -17.19 -28.03 17.82
C GLN A 22 -17.96 -29.07 16.99
N GLN A 23 -19.27 -28.91 16.93
CA GLN A 23 -20.14 -29.71 16.03
C GLN A 23 -20.12 -29.06 14.66
N VAL A 24 -19.88 -29.86 13.61
CA VAL A 24 -19.80 -29.42 12.22
C VAL A 24 -20.73 -30.24 11.34
N GLY A 25 -21.35 -29.61 10.35
CA GLY A 25 -22.11 -30.26 9.28
C GLY A 25 -21.18 -30.70 8.14
N ALA A 26 -21.71 -31.50 7.23
CA ALA A 26 -20.91 -32.03 6.11
C ALA A 26 -20.37 -30.95 5.16
N ASP A 27 -21.09 -29.84 5.01
CA ASP A 27 -20.75 -28.73 4.13
C ASP A 27 -20.02 -27.58 4.85
N ASP A 28 -19.81 -27.68 6.18
CA ASP A 28 -19.12 -26.63 6.94
C ASP A 28 -17.62 -26.61 6.62
N THR A 29 -17.08 -25.43 6.36
CA THR A 29 -15.65 -25.23 6.07
C THR A 29 -14.80 -25.51 7.31
N VAL A 30 -13.88 -26.46 7.22
CA VAL A 30 -12.98 -26.86 8.31
C VAL A 30 -11.67 -26.09 8.26
N ILE A 31 -11.07 -26.00 7.06
CA ILE A 31 -9.83 -25.27 6.82
C ILE A 31 -9.92 -24.53 5.48
N VAL A 32 -9.15 -23.46 5.36
CA VAL A 32 -8.88 -22.79 4.08
C VAL A 32 -7.43 -23.08 3.69
N ILE A 33 -7.25 -23.54 2.46
CA ILE A 33 -5.93 -23.82 1.88
C ILE A 33 -5.67 -22.88 0.72
N GLU A 34 -4.44 -22.46 0.56
CA GLU A 34 -3.98 -21.60 -0.54
C GLU A 34 -2.88 -22.30 -1.33
N SER A 35 -3.07 -22.34 -2.63
CA SER A 35 -2.07 -22.80 -3.59
C SER A 35 -1.58 -21.65 -4.46
N ASP A 36 -0.53 -21.86 -5.27
CA ASP A 36 0.00 -20.85 -6.21
C ASP A 36 -1.05 -20.25 -7.17
N LYS A 37 -2.23 -20.89 -7.29
CA LYS A 37 -3.24 -20.53 -8.29
C LYS A 37 -4.60 -20.15 -7.73
N ALA A 38 -4.97 -20.61 -6.54
CA ALA A 38 -6.28 -20.35 -5.94
C ALA A 38 -6.28 -20.63 -4.43
N SER A 39 -7.14 -19.91 -3.72
CA SER A 39 -7.56 -20.23 -2.36
C SER A 39 -8.81 -21.11 -2.42
N MET A 40 -8.84 -22.20 -1.64
CA MET A 40 -9.94 -23.18 -1.61
C MET A 40 -10.40 -23.44 -0.18
N GLU A 41 -11.71 -23.47 0.02
CA GLU A 41 -12.34 -23.87 1.27
C GLU A 41 -12.54 -25.40 1.27
N VAL A 42 -12.12 -26.07 2.33
CA VAL A 42 -12.23 -27.52 2.48
C VAL A 42 -13.37 -27.84 3.44
N PRO A 43 -14.48 -28.47 2.98
CA PRO A 43 -15.58 -28.84 3.82
C PRO A 43 -15.26 -30.08 4.70
N ALA A 44 -16.01 -30.26 5.78
CA ALA A 44 -15.86 -31.39 6.72
C ALA A 44 -16.09 -32.76 6.08
N GLY A 45 -16.96 -32.82 5.05
CA GLY A 45 -17.32 -34.06 4.32
C GLY A 45 -18.17 -35.07 5.11
N ALA A 46 -18.41 -34.82 6.40
CA ALA A 46 -19.30 -35.62 7.25
C ALA A 46 -19.78 -34.79 8.47
N GLU A 47 -20.94 -35.07 8.96
CA GLU A 47 -21.46 -34.48 10.21
C GLU A 47 -20.82 -35.15 11.43
N GLY A 48 -20.39 -34.33 12.41
CA GLY A 48 -19.79 -34.87 13.64
C GLY A 48 -19.24 -33.81 14.56
N ILE A 49 -18.59 -34.25 15.65
CA ILE A 49 -17.90 -33.40 16.59
C ILE A 49 -16.40 -33.53 16.30
N VAL A 50 -15.69 -32.39 16.13
CA VAL A 50 -14.26 -32.36 15.91
C VAL A 50 -13.53 -32.86 17.16
N SER A 51 -12.88 -34.02 17.05
CA SER A 51 -12.12 -34.60 18.17
C SER A 51 -10.70 -34.03 18.24
N GLU A 52 -10.05 -33.95 17.11
CA GLU A 52 -8.66 -33.51 17.04
C GLU A 52 -8.39 -32.86 15.67
N ILE A 53 -7.60 -31.79 15.67
CA ILE A 53 -7.10 -31.13 14.46
C ILE A 53 -5.61 -31.43 14.38
N GLN A 54 -5.16 -32.03 13.29
CA GLN A 54 -3.78 -32.52 13.10
C GLN A 54 -2.92 -31.62 12.19
N VAL A 55 -3.45 -30.45 11.80
CA VAL A 55 -2.74 -29.47 10.97
C VAL A 55 -2.71 -28.12 11.68
N ALA A 56 -1.64 -27.37 11.44
CA ALA A 56 -1.46 -25.99 11.93
C ALA A 56 -1.48 -25.00 10.75
N ILE A 57 -1.75 -23.73 11.06
CA ILE A 57 -1.67 -22.66 10.07
C ILE A 57 -0.21 -22.54 9.61
N GLY A 58 0.01 -22.60 8.28
CA GLY A 58 1.33 -22.61 7.65
C GLY A 58 1.85 -23.99 7.26
N ASP A 59 1.13 -25.08 7.59
CA ASP A 59 1.52 -26.42 7.17
C ASP A 59 1.22 -26.65 5.69
N LEU A 60 2.12 -27.38 5.02
CA LEU A 60 1.91 -27.83 3.65
C LEU A 60 1.15 -29.15 3.66
N VAL A 61 0.02 -29.21 2.95
CA VAL A 61 -0.85 -30.37 2.86
C VAL A 61 -1.02 -30.81 1.41
N ASN A 62 -1.07 -32.13 1.19
CA ASN A 62 -1.27 -32.75 -0.12
C ASN A 62 -2.59 -33.50 -0.14
N GLU A 63 -3.06 -33.90 -1.32
CA GLU A 63 -4.22 -34.76 -1.48
C GLU A 63 -4.09 -35.99 -0.58
N GLY A 64 -5.15 -36.28 0.18
CA GLY A 64 -5.19 -37.42 1.13
C GLY A 64 -4.57 -37.15 2.51
N SER A 65 -3.99 -35.98 2.78
CA SER A 65 -3.48 -35.58 4.10
C SER A 65 -4.61 -35.61 5.15
N ILE A 66 -4.29 -36.07 6.36
CA ILE A 66 -5.26 -36.12 7.47
C ILE A 66 -5.31 -34.72 8.09
N ILE A 67 -6.45 -34.05 7.98
CA ILE A 67 -6.69 -32.71 8.54
C ILE A 67 -7.10 -32.78 9.99
N GLY A 68 -7.95 -33.76 10.33
CA GLY A 68 -8.47 -33.95 11.67
C GLY A 68 -9.36 -35.18 11.78
N VAL A 69 -9.85 -35.45 12.99
CA VAL A 69 -10.70 -36.60 13.30
C VAL A 69 -12.07 -36.12 13.77
N LEU A 70 -13.16 -36.62 13.15
CA LEU A 70 -14.55 -36.37 13.54
C LEU A 70 -15.08 -37.59 14.28
N ASN A 71 -15.75 -37.38 15.41
CA ASN A 71 -16.50 -38.40 16.11
C ASN A 71 -17.99 -38.33 15.71
N ASN A 72 -18.48 -39.39 15.07
CA ASN A 72 -19.89 -39.58 14.79
C ASN A 72 -20.59 -40.14 16.04
N SER A 73 -21.12 -39.29 16.92
CA SER A 73 -21.94 -39.70 18.01
C SER A 73 -23.41 -39.60 17.65
N THR A 74 -23.93 -40.63 16.97
CA THR A 74 -25.38 -40.89 16.94
C THR A 74 -25.71 -41.75 18.15
N THR A 75 -25.93 -41.16 19.33
CA THR A 75 -26.71 -41.85 20.38
C THR A 75 -27.44 -40.82 21.23
N LYS A 76 -28.76 -40.90 21.18
CA LYS A 76 -29.69 -40.22 22.08
C LYS A 76 -29.47 -40.70 23.50
N ASN A 77 -29.47 -39.80 24.48
CA ASN A 77 -30.30 -39.83 25.69
C ASN A 77 -29.86 -38.71 26.64
N ASN A 78 -30.77 -37.82 26.85
CA ASN A 78 -31.65 -37.61 28.01
C ASN A 78 -30.99 -37.29 29.35
N CYS A 79 -31.39 -36.09 29.81
CA CYS A 79 -31.82 -35.70 31.16
C CYS A 79 -30.81 -35.23 32.18
N ASN A 80 -31.17 -34.03 32.62
CA ASN A 80 -31.31 -33.44 33.96
C ASN A 80 -30.21 -32.45 34.37
N GLU A 81 -30.61 -31.17 34.41
CA GLU A 81 -31.00 -30.34 35.58
C GLU A 81 -29.96 -30.34 36.75
N ASP A 82 -29.38 -29.18 36.99
CA ASP A 82 -29.59 -28.33 38.15
C ASP A 82 -28.68 -27.08 38.06
N ASN A 83 -29.24 -25.92 37.93
CA ASN A 83 -29.70 -24.91 38.90
C ASN A 83 -28.58 -24.33 39.80
N SER A 84 -28.27 -23.09 39.58
CA SER A 84 -28.25 -21.96 40.55
C SER A 84 -27.51 -20.77 39.90
N LEU A 85 -28.23 -19.72 39.47
CA LEU A 85 -28.64 -18.53 40.23
C LEU A 85 -27.48 -17.80 40.92
N VAL A 86 -27.20 -16.60 40.40
CA VAL A 86 -27.23 -15.29 41.09
C VAL A 86 -26.91 -14.18 40.09
N LYS A 87 -27.90 -13.45 39.63
CA LYS A 87 -28.36 -12.11 39.97
C LYS A 87 -27.45 -10.95 39.58
N SER A 88 -27.98 -10.22 38.57
CA SER A 88 -27.79 -8.77 38.41
C SER A 88 -28.56 -7.99 39.49
N PRO A 89 -28.22 -6.73 39.73
CA PRO A 89 -29.18 -5.67 39.47
C PRO A 89 -28.54 -4.47 38.73
N SER A 90 -29.15 -3.97 37.67
CA SER A 90 -30.20 -2.94 37.53
C SER A 90 -29.80 -1.53 37.98
N SER A 91 -29.66 -0.67 36.96
CA SER A 91 -30.35 0.61 36.68
C SER A 91 -30.39 1.70 37.76
N ILE A 92 -30.06 2.89 37.31
CA ILE A 92 -30.75 4.19 37.57
C ILE A 92 -30.26 5.17 36.48
N GLU A 93 -31.04 5.62 35.68
CA GLU A 93 -31.75 6.74 35.12
C GLU A 93 -31.36 8.13 35.60
N GLU A 94 -31.34 9.01 34.56
CA GLU A 94 -31.76 10.42 34.49
C GLU A 94 -30.92 11.49 35.16
N ASP A 95 -30.45 12.49 34.41
CA ASP A 95 -31.17 13.75 34.16
C ASP A 95 -30.34 14.71 33.27
N ASP A 96 -30.99 15.26 32.26
CA ASP A 96 -30.61 16.42 31.46
C ASP A 96 -31.03 17.68 32.24
N PRO A 97 -30.50 18.89 32.06
CA PRO A 97 -30.96 19.74 31.00
C PRO A 97 -29.96 20.73 30.40
N ASP A 98 -30.20 21.02 29.13
CA ASP A 98 -29.82 22.24 28.42
C ASP A 98 -30.20 23.55 29.17
N PRO A 99 -29.50 24.68 28.89
CA PRO A 99 -30.23 25.73 28.20
C PRO A 99 -29.45 26.45 27.06
N VAL A 100 -30.20 26.64 26.03
CA VAL A 100 -30.23 27.65 24.99
C VAL A 100 -29.95 29.07 25.51
N VAL A 101 -29.26 29.93 24.71
CA VAL A 101 -29.50 31.35 24.39
C VAL A 101 -28.44 31.84 23.40
N GLU A 102 -28.84 32.09 22.18
CA GLU A 102 -29.13 33.32 21.40
C GLU A 102 -27.93 34.08 20.83
N THR A 103 -27.94 34.06 19.51
CA THR A 103 -27.80 35.13 18.48
C THR A 103 -27.25 36.49 18.89
N GLN A 104 -26.28 36.97 18.10
CA GLN A 104 -26.32 38.32 17.51
C GLN A 104 -25.51 38.38 16.20
N GLU A 105 -26.20 38.82 15.15
CA GLU A 105 -25.75 39.35 13.88
C GLU A 105 -25.21 40.76 14.07
N GLU A 106 -24.23 41.17 13.26
CA GLU A 106 -24.02 42.54 12.73
C GLU A 106 -22.90 42.46 11.71
N GLU A 107 -23.25 42.58 10.47
CA GLU A 107 -23.29 43.68 9.50
C GLU A 107 -21.95 44.08 8.88
N GLU A 108 -21.99 43.93 7.59
CA GLU A 108 -21.36 44.55 6.44
C GLU A 108 -20.42 45.74 6.65
N GLU A 109 -19.28 45.69 5.91
CA GLU A 109 -18.86 46.86 5.12
C GLU A 109 -18.09 46.43 3.85
N THR A 110 -18.71 46.79 2.75
CA THR A 110 -18.19 46.79 1.39
C THR A 110 -17.27 47.97 1.16
N ILE A 111 -16.11 47.78 0.56
CA ILE A 111 -15.47 48.84 -0.26
C ILE A 111 -14.97 48.24 -1.60
N SER A 112 -15.52 48.83 -2.62
CA SER A 112 -15.34 48.70 -4.06
C SER A 112 -14.08 49.43 -4.55
N SER A 113 -13.58 48.93 -5.67
CA SER A 113 -12.99 49.64 -6.85
C SER A 113 -11.50 49.41 -7.08
N ASN A 114 -11.06 48.94 -8.16
CA ASN A 114 -11.03 49.33 -9.56
C ASN A 114 -10.07 48.42 -10.37
N ASN A 115 -10.57 47.84 -11.42
CA ASN A 115 -9.80 47.53 -12.66
C ASN A 115 -9.56 48.86 -13.40
N PRO A 116 -8.80 48.96 -14.50
CA PRO A 116 -8.29 47.96 -15.46
C PRO A 116 -6.85 48.24 -15.99
N VAL A 117 -6.25 47.33 -16.75
CA VAL A 117 -5.64 47.64 -18.05
C VAL A 117 -5.43 46.34 -18.86
N ASN A 118 -6.13 46.31 -19.98
CA ASN A 118 -5.94 45.46 -21.15
C ASN A 118 -4.63 45.80 -21.86
N GLU A 119 -3.90 44.79 -22.34
CA GLU A 119 -3.01 44.94 -23.48
C GLU A 119 -3.18 43.74 -24.43
N GLU A 120 -3.94 44.01 -25.47
CA GLU A 120 -4.09 43.15 -26.66
C GLU A 120 -2.79 43.14 -27.46
N VAL A 121 -2.25 41.94 -27.74
CA VAL A 121 -1.28 41.74 -28.82
C VAL A 121 -1.98 41.12 -29.99
N ARG A 122 -2.21 41.96 -31.01
CA ARG A 122 -2.68 41.61 -32.36
C ARG A 122 -1.64 40.71 -33.04
N VAL A 123 -2.10 39.56 -33.53
CA VAL A 123 -1.40 38.81 -34.59
C VAL A 123 -2.15 39.04 -35.88
N THR A 124 -1.43 39.59 -36.86
CA THR A 124 -1.87 39.93 -38.20
C THR A 124 -2.20 38.69 -39.01
N GLU A 125 -3.39 38.70 -39.60
CA GLU A 125 -3.85 37.82 -40.68
C GLU A 125 -3.07 38.16 -41.98
N GLY A 126 -2.49 37.13 -42.55
CA GLY A 126 -2.01 37.13 -43.95
C GLY A 126 -2.95 36.31 -44.83
N SER A 127 -3.77 37.00 -45.55
CA SER A 127 -4.66 36.46 -46.58
C SER A 127 -3.86 36.00 -47.80
N LEU A 128 -4.13 34.80 -48.33
CA LEU A 128 -3.88 34.39 -49.69
C LEU A 128 -5.10 33.67 -50.24
N GLU A 129 -5.62 34.20 -51.32
CA GLU A 129 -6.80 33.80 -52.07
C GLU A 129 -6.62 32.50 -52.91
N PRO A 130 -7.71 31.96 -53.52
CA PRO A 130 -7.83 30.54 -53.82
C PRO A 130 -7.46 30.20 -55.26
N GLY A 131 -6.74 29.10 -55.42
CA GLY A 131 -6.52 28.44 -56.71
C GLY A 131 -7.55 27.34 -56.94
N GLN A 132 -8.37 27.51 -57.96
CA GLN A 132 -9.32 26.52 -58.52
C GLN A 132 -8.58 25.28 -59.03
N GLY A 133 -9.08 24.10 -58.75
CA GLY A 133 -8.60 22.88 -59.40
C GLY A 133 -9.41 21.65 -59.03
N ALA A 134 -10.48 21.42 -59.81
CA ALA A 134 -11.03 20.10 -60.17
C ALA A 134 -11.36 19.02 -59.16
N THR A 135 -12.63 18.92 -58.91
CA THR A 135 -13.46 17.76 -58.60
C THR A 135 -12.91 16.42 -59.11
N GLN A 136 -12.61 15.52 -58.19
CA GLN A 136 -12.84 14.07 -58.36
C GLN A 136 -13.24 13.48 -57.04
N GLU A 137 -14.53 13.42 -56.82
CA GLU A 137 -15.13 12.50 -55.81
C GLU A 137 -14.80 11.07 -56.25
N ARG A 138 -13.85 10.46 -55.58
CA ARG A 138 -13.75 9.00 -55.53
C ARG A 138 -14.55 8.53 -54.33
N ASN A 139 -15.78 8.11 -54.61
CA ASN A 139 -16.53 7.20 -53.77
C ASN A 139 -15.65 5.97 -53.44
N LEU A 140 -15.03 5.99 -52.27
CA LEU A 140 -14.57 4.78 -51.60
C LEU A 140 -15.81 4.14 -50.99
N GLU A 141 -16.53 3.33 -51.79
CA GLU A 141 -17.41 2.31 -51.25
C GLU A 141 -16.55 1.42 -50.37
N GLU A 142 -16.69 1.58 -49.03
CA GLU A 142 -16.25 0.58 -48.05
C GLU A 142 -16.93 -0.75 -48.41
N LYS A 143 -16.20 -1.66 -49.05
CA LYS A 143 -16.57 -3.07 -49.14
C LYS A 143 -16.65 -3.58 -47.75
N LYS A 144 -17.84 -3.59 -47.14
CA LYS A 144 -18.15 -4.41 -45.98
C LYS A 144 -17.98 -5.86 -46.40
N ASP A 145 -16.84 -6.46 -46.09
CA ASP A 145 -16.61 -7.88 -46.24
C ASP A 145 -17.60 -8.60 -45.31
N TYR A 146 -18.66 -9.14 -45.90
CA TYR A 146 -19.65 -9.94 -45.18
C TYR A 146 -19.02 -11.26 -44.78
N VAL A 147 -18.67 -11.36 -43.44
CA VAL A 147 -18.14 -12.59 -42.86
C VAL A 147 -19.23 -13.67 -42.91
N LEU A 148 -18.95 -14.78 -43.57
CA LEU A 148 -19.80 -15.97 -43.61
C LEU A 148 -19.72 -16.70 -42.27
N ALA A 149 -20.72 -16.51 -41.40
CA ALA A 149 -20.81 -17.18 -40.11
C ALA A 149 -22.22 -17.67 -39.82
N GLY A 150 -22.37 -18.81 -39.17
CA GLY A 150 -23.66 -19.36 -38.76
C GLY A 150 -24.26 -18.57 -37.55
N PRO A 151 -25.60 -18.70 -37.30
CA PRO A 151 -26.26 -17.99 -36.19
C PRO A 151 -25.64 -18.27 -34.85
N SER A 152 -25.23 -19.49 -34.58
CA SER A 152 -24.58 -19.94 -33.34
C SER A 152 -23.17 -19.34 -33.16
N ALA A 153 -22.40 -19.24 -34.26
CA ALA A 153 -21.09 -18.59 -34.24
C ALA A 153 -21.20 -17.07 -33.99
N ARG A 154 -22.21 -16.41 -34.63
CA ARG A 154 -22.51 -14.99 -34.37
C ARG A 154 -22.95 -14.70 -32.95
N LYS A 155 -23.75 -15.62 -32.36
CA LYS A 155 -24.18 -15.51 -30.95
C LYS A 155 -22.98 -15.61 -30.02
N LEU A 156 -22.16 -16.65 -30.20
CA LEU A 156 -20.96 -16.90 -29.37
C LEU A 156 -19.92 -15.77 -29.50
N ALA A 157 -19.70 -15.23 -30.70
CA ALA A 157 -18.80 -14.10 -30.89
C ALA A 157 -19.25 -12.84 -30.14
N ARG A 158 -20.56 -12.56 -30.09
CA ARG A 158 -21.14 -11.47 -29.30
C ARG A 158 -21.01 -11.70 -27.81
N GLU A 159 -21.24 -12.92 -27.33
CA GLU A 159 -21.08 -13.31 -25.91
C GLU A 159 -19.62 -13.17 -25.45
N LEU A 160 -18.65 -13.46 -26.31
CA LEU A 160 -17.23 -13.36 -26.00
C LEU A 160 -16.61 -12.01 -26.38
N GLY A 161 -17.38 -11.05 -26.92
CA GLY A 161 -16.88 -9.74 -27.33
C GLY A 161 -15.84 -9.79 -28.46
N VAL A 162 -15.92 -10.79 -29.36
CA VAL A 162 -15.00 -11.03 -30.47
C VAL A 162 -15.61 -10.51 -31.77
N ALA A 163 -14.89 -9.66 -32.50
CA ALA A 163 -15.30 -9.22 -33.84
C ALA A 163 -15.10 -10.37 -34.83
N LEU A 164 -16.18 -10.68 -35.62
CA LEU A 164 -16.15 -11.80 -36.55
C LEU A 164 -15.19 -11.55 -37.73
N GLU A 165 -14.91 -10.32 -38.04
CA GLU A 165 -13.94 -9.91 -39.05
C GLU A 165 -12.52 -10.39 -38.68
N GLU A 166 -12.17 -10.37 -37.41
CA GLU A 166 -10.88 -10.85 -36.87
C GLU A 166 -10.77 -12.38 -36.96
N VAL A 167 -11.88 -13.11 -36.84
CA VAL A 167 -11.95 -14.59 -36.90
C VAL A 167 -12.02 -15.09 -38.36
N ASN A 168 -12.44 -14.26 -39.31
CA ASN A 168 -12.65 -14.66 -40.69
C ASN A 168 -11.40 -15.19 -41.41
N VAL A 169 -10.21 -14.78 -40.96
CA VAL A 169 -8.90 -15.27 -41.48
C VAL A 169 -8.69 -16.77 -41.17
N ILE A 170 -9.44 -17.35 -40.19
CA ILE A 170 -9.26 -18.70 -39.67
C ILE A 170 -10.47 -19.62 -39.97
N GLY A 171 -11.49 -19.13 -40.70
CA GLY A 171 -12.74 -19.86 -40.93
C GLY A 171 -12.53 -21.27 -41.52
N SER A 172 -12.77 -22.31 -40.71
CA SER A 172 -12.56 -23.73 -41.05
C SER A 172 -13.76 -24.41 -41.72
N GLY A 173 -14.91 -23.74 -41.73
CA GLY A 173 -16.13 -24.30 -42.31
C GLY A 173 -16.16 -24.26 -43.84
N GLY A 174 -17.03 -25.08 -44.46
CA GLY A 174 -17.19 -25.12 -45.93
C GLY A 174 -17.41 -23.74 -46.54
N ARG A 175 -16.67 -23.39 -47.58
CA ARG A 175 -16.61 -22.05 -48.24
C ARG A 175 -16.05 -20.94 -47.35
N GLY A 176 -15.11 -21.24 -46.43
CA GLY A 176 -14.53 -20.23 -45.54
C GLY A 176 -15.48 -19.72 -44.43
N ARG A 177 -16.54 -20.46 -44.11
CA ARG A 177 -17.49 -20.07 -43.07
C ARG A 177 -16.87 -20.20 -41.68
N VAL A 178 -17.02 -19.15 -40.87
CA VAL A 178 -16.62 -19.16 -39.45
C VAL A 178 -17.57 -20.05 -38.63
N THR A 179 -16.98 -21.02 -37.94
CA THR A 179 -17.68 -21.95 -37.06
C THR A 179 -17.56 -21.50 -35.57
N THR A 180 -18.34 -22.14 -34.68
CA THR A 180 -18.22 -21.90 -33.23
C THR A 180 -16.88 -22.36 -32.68
N SER A 181 -16.24 -23.35 -33.31
CA SER A 181 -14.89 -23.80 -32.95
C SER A 181 -13.84 -22.73 -33.25
N ASP A 182 -13.94 -22.07 -34.41
CA ASP A 182 -13.00 -21.00 -34.80
C ASP A 182 -13.07 -19.81 -33.84
N VAL A 183 -14.29 -19.43 -33.42
CA VAL A 183 -14.48 -18.36 -32.42
C VAL A 183 -13.88 -18.71 -31.08
N LYS A 184 -14.03 -19.96 -30.60
CA LYS A 184 -13.43 -20.43 -29.35
C LYS A 184 -11.90 -20.47 -29.43
N GLU A 185 -11.35 -20.97 -30.54
CA GLU A 185 -9.91 -21.07 -30.74
C GLU A 185 -9.27 -19.68 -30.85
N TYR A 186 -9.91 -18.76 -31.56
CA TYR A 186 -9.48 -17.37 -31.63
C TYR A 186 -9.51 -16.70 -30.22
N ALA A 187 -10.59 -16.85 -29.46
CA ALA A 187 -10.70 -16.31 -28.12
C ALA A 187 -9.61 -16.91 -27.20
N LYS A 188 -9.37 -18.21 -27.25
CA LYS A 188 -8.31 -18.87 -26.50
C LYS A 188 -6.93 -18.34 -26.90
N THR A 189 -6.66 -18.17 -28.18
CA THR A 189 -5.39 -17.64 -28.69
C THR A 189 -5.20 -16.17 -28.26
N LYS A 190 -6.28 -15.36 -28.31
CA LYS A 190 -6.24 -13.95 -27.88
C LYS A 190 -6.00 -13.82 -26.38
N ILE A 191 -6.65 -14.65 -25.55
CA ILE A 191 -6.42 -14.74 -24.10
C ILE A 191 -4.98 -15.19 -23.80
N THR A 192 -4.49 -16.22 -24.49
CA THR A 192 -3.11 -16.70 -24.32
C THR A 192 -2.08 -15.67 -24.79
N ARG A 193 -2.35 -14.91 -25.85
CA ARG A 193 -1.50 -13.79 -26.28
C ARG A 193 -1.53 -12.63 -25.29
N LEU A 194 -2.69 -12.27 -24.74
CA LEU A 194 -2.83 -11.24 -23.71
C LEU A 194 -2.13 -11.64 -22.42
N SER A 195 -2.23 -12.91 -22.00
CA SER A 195 -1.51 -13.40 -20.83
C SER A 195 0.00 -13.50 -21.06
N LYS A 196 0.46 -13.84 -22.28
CA LYS A 196 1.88 -13.75 -22.67
C LYS A 196 2.33 -12.30 -22.80
N ALA A 197 1.55 -11.42 -23.42
CA ALA A 197 1.87 -10.00 -23.53
C ALA A 197 1.90 -9.30 -22.16
N SER A 198 1.06 -9.70 -21.21
CA SER A 198 1.16 -9.21 -19.83
C SER A 198 2.39 -9.74 -19.10
N SER A 199 2.87 -10.96 -19.42
CA SER A 199 4.14 -11.47 -18.90
C SER A 199 5.35 -10.90 -19.67
N GLU A 200 5.21 -10.55 -20.95
CA GLU A 200 6.25 -9.91 -21.77
C GLU A 200 6.30 -8.39 -21.57
N ALA A 201 5.18 -7.73 -21.25
CA ALA A 201 5.20 -6.31 -20.85
C ALA A 201 5.93 -6.07 -19.52
N VAL A 202 6.03 -7.09 -18.65
CA VAL A 202 6.94 -7.08 -17.49
C VAL A 202 8.42 -7.25 -17.91
N ALA A 203 8.68 -7.68 -19.15
CA ALA A 203 10.02 -7.92 -19.71
C ALA A 203 10.59 -6.71 -20.49
N PHE A 204 10.17 -5.48 -20.20
CA PHE A 204 10.82 -4.28 -20.76
C PHE A 204 12.23 -4.04 -20.19
N PHE A 205 12.56 -4.75 -19.11
CA PHE A 205 13.92 -4.78 -18.58
C PHE A 205 14.52 -6.18 -18.80
N PRO A 206 15.68 -6.29 -19.47
CA PRO A 206 16.37 -7.55 -19.60
C PRO A 206 16.62 -8.14 -18.20
N GLY A 207 16.25 -9.40 -18.02
CA GLY A 207 16.54 -10.12 -16.78
C GLY A 207 18.03 -10.14 -16.50
N LEU A 208 18.42 -10.20 -15.23
CA LEU A 208 19.81 -10.42 -14.87
C LEU A 208 20.27 -11.78 -15.44
N PRO A 209 21.49 -11.88 -16.00
CA PRO A 209 22.00 -13.15 -16.49
C PRO A 209 22.10 -14.17 -15.35
N GLU A 210 21.67 -15.39 -15.62
CA GLU A 210 21.87 -16.50 -14.68
C GLU A 210 23.34 -16.93 -14.67
N VAL A 211 23.98 -16.83 -13.51
CA VAL A 211 25.38 -17.20 -13.31
C VAL A 211 25.44 -18.42 -12.41
N ASP A 212 26.08 -19.48 -12.91
CA ASP A 212 26.35 -20.68 -12.13
C ASP A 212 27.59 -20.45 -11.25
N PHE A 213 27.35 -20.08 -10.01
CA PHE A 213 28.39 -19.78 -9.02
C PHE A 213 29.14 -21.06 -8.54
N SER A 214 28.59 -22.27 -8.73
CA SER A 214 29.22 -23.51 -8.32
C SER A 214 30.55 -23.75 -9.05
N LYS A 215 30.76 -23.10 -10.21
CA LYS A 215 32.01 -23.12 -10.97
C LYS A 215 33.17 -22.40 -10.28
N PHE A 216 32.88 -21.56 -9.31
CA PHE A 216 33.89 -20.73 -8.65
C PHE A 216 34.16 -21.15 -7.19
N GLY A 217 33.31 -21.99 -6.62
CA GLY A 217 33.49 -22.48 -5.26
C GLY A 217 32.22 -23.14 -4.70
N GLU A 218 32.26 -23.50 -3.44
CA GLU A 218 31.12 -24.04 -2.71
C GLU A 218 30.04 -22.97 -2.55
N VAL A 219 28.79 -23.32 -2.80
CA VAL A 219 27.64 -22.41 -2.74
C VAL A 219 26.52 -23.00 -1.88
N GLU A 220 25.88 -22.15 -1.08
CA GLU A 220 24.70 -22.49 -0.31
C GLU A 220 23.53 -21.64 -0.83
N LYS A 221 22.36 -22.25 -1.04
CA LYS A 221 21.12 -21.56 -1.42
C LYS A 221 20.22 -21.45 -0.20
N ILE A 222 20.03 -20.24 0.29
CA ILE A 222 19.14 -19.94 1.43
C ILE A 222 17.81 -19.41 0.88
N PRO A 223 16.66 -20.07 1.14
CA PRO A 223 15.36 -19.60 0.69
C PRO A 223 14.98 -18.30 1.40
N LEU A 224 14.43 -17.33 0.65
CA LEU A 224 13.87 -16.11 1.21
C LEU A 224 12.55 -16.39 1.92
N SER A 225 12.33 -15.72 3.05
CA SER A 225 11.05 -15.74 3.75
C SER A 225 9.91 -15.10 2.90
N ARG A 226 8.65 -15.38 3.24
CA ARG A 226 7.48 -14.77 2.55
C ARG A 226 7.56 -13.24 2.59
N ILE A 227 7.92 -12.65 3.73
CA ILE A 227 8.08 -11.20 3.89
C ILE A 227 9.20 -10.69 2.97
N GLN A 228 10.36 -11.33 2.95
CA GLN A 228 11.47 -10.93 2.08
C GLN A 228 11.11 -10.99 0.59
N LYS A 229 10.38 -12.02 0.16
CA LYS A 229 9.88 -12.13 -1.23
C LYS A 229 8.94 -10.96 -1.56
N GLN A 230 7.99 -10.64 -0.66
CA GLN A 230 7.06 -9.53 -0.86
C GLN A 230 7.78 -8.16 -0.88
N VAL A 231 8.73 -7.95 0.02
CA VAL A 231 9.58 -6.74 0.04
C VAL A 231 10.35 -6.60 -1.29
N ALA A 232 10.94 -7.68 -1.81
CA ALA A 232 11.66 -7.66 -3.08
C ALA A 232 10.75 -7.23 -4.25
N ILE A 233 9.52 -7.76 -4.31
CA ILE A 233 8.51 -7.39 -5.32
C ILE A 233 8.15 -5.90 -5.19
N ASN A 234 7.86 -5.43 -3.98
CA ASN A 234 7.43 -4.05 -3.73
C ASN A 234 8.57 -3.05 -4.03
N MET A 235 9.79 -3.34 -3.61
CA MET A 235 10.96 -2.49 -3.88
C MET A 235 11.27 -2.42 -5.38
N ARG A 236 11.22 -3.56 -6.08
CA ARG A 236 11.35 -3.59 -7.55
C ARG A 236 10.26 -2.73 -8.21
N ARG A 237 9.01 -2.88 -7.79
CA ARG A 237 7.88 -2.09 -8.32
C ARG A 237 8.10 -0.60 -8.10
N SER A 238 8.50 -0.19 -6.89
CA SER A 238 8.78 1.21 -6.58
C SER A 238 9.91 1.76 -7.44
N TRP A 239 11.05 1.06 -7.51
CA TRP A 239 12.23 1.51 -8.24
C TRP A 239 11.99 1.66 -9.76
N LEU A 240 11.20 0.76 -10.35
CA LEU A 240 10.92 0.78 -11.80
C LEU A 240 9.88 1.82 -12.21
N ASN A 241 8.95 2.18 -11.31
CA ASN A 241 7.82 3.04 -11.66
C ASN A 241 7.94 4.48 -11.14
N ILE A 242 8.82 4.74 -10.19
CA ILE A 242 8.94 6.05 -9.56
C ILE A 242 10.31 6.65 -9.90
N PRO A 243 10.37 7.78 -10.61
CA PRO A 243 11.62 8.52 -10.82
C PRO A 243 11.99 9.24 -9.53
N HIS A 244 12.80 8.57 -8.68
CA HIS A 244 13.26 9.09 -7.40
C HIS A 244 14.25 10.24 -7.58
N VAL A 245 14.03 11.32 -6.85
CA VAL A 245 15.06 12.34 -6.59
C VAL A 245 15.25 12.43 -5.09
N THR A 246 16.50 12.53 -4.65
CA THR A 246 16.82 12.66 -3.22
C THR A 246 17.53 13.98 -2.97
N GLN A 247 17.04 14.75 -2.02
CA GLN A 247 17.67 15.94 -1.50
C GLN A 247 18.12 15.70 -0.06
N HIS A 248 19.29 16.24 0.30
CA HIS A 248 19.88 16.10 1.62
C HIS A 248 19.93 17.46 2.33
N CYS A 249 19.72 17.44 3.63
CA CYS A 249 19.79 18.61 4.49
C CYS A 249 20.35 18.22 5.86
N LEU A 250 20.99 19.16 6.53
CA LEU A 250 21.40 19.04 7.93
C LEU A 250 20.51 19.93 8.80
N ALA A 251 19.91 19.35 9.83
CA ALA A 251 19.12 20.09 10.80
C ALA A 251 19.87 20.21 12.12
N ASP A 252 20.01 21.42 12.65
CA ASP A 252 20.53 21.64 13.99
C ASP A 252 19.49 21.17 15.02
N ILE A 253 19.83 20.16 15.81
CA ILE A 253 18.95 19.59 16.85
C ILE A 253 19.48 19.84 18.26
N GLU A 254 20.38 20.80 18.45
CA GLU A 254 21.01 21.06 19.74
C GLU A 254 19.98 21.41 20.83
N ASP A 255 19.03 22.30 20.52
CA ASP A 255 17.99 22.71 21.46
C ASP A 255 16.95 21.61 21.70
N LEU A 256 16.61 20.83 20.66
CA LEU A 256 15.76 19.68 20.78
C LEU A 256 16.38 18.63 21.72
N GLU A 257 17.66 18.32 21.58
CA GLU A 257 18.35 17.35 22.43
C GLU A 257 18.49 17.86 23.89
N LYS A 258 18.75 19.13 24.09
CA LYS A 258 18.72 19.74 25.43
C LYS A 258 17.34 19.61 26.07
N PHE A 259 16.27 19.87 25.32
CA PHE A 259 14.89 19.75 25.78
C PHE A 259 14.53 18.29 26.09
N ARG A 260 14.84 17.37 25.18
CA ARG A 260 14.61 15.93 25.39
C ARG A 260 15.32 15.40 26.64
N LYS A 261 16.57 15.82 26.86
CA LYS A 261 17.33 15.44 28.07
C LYS A 261 16.68 15.96 29.36
N ARG A 262 16.13 17.19 29.35
CA ARG A 262 15.40 17.74 30.51
C ARG A 262 14.14 16.94 30.81
N LEU A 263 13.44 16.44 29.80
CA LEU A 263 12.25 15.61 29.98
C LEU A 263 12.55 14.14 30.33
N SER A 264 13.83 13.74 30.39
CA SER A 264 14.20 12.32 30.56
C SER A 264 13.77 11.73 31.91
N GLU A 265 13.77 12.54 32.98
CA GLU A 265 13.31 12.08 34.31
C GLU A 265 11.80 11.92 34.38
N GLU A 266 11.06 12.84 33.79
CA GLU A 266 9.59 12.73 33.66
C GLU A 266 9.21 11.52 32.79
N ALA A 267 9.91 11.31 31.68
CA ALA A 267 9.73 10.15 30.81
C ALA A 267 9.93 8.82 31.57
N LYS A 268 10.98 8.73 32.44
CA LYS A 268 11.22 7.55 33.26
C LYS A 268 10.10 7.30 34.28
N GLN A 269 9.59 8.36 34.90
CA GLN A 269 8.45 8.24 35.85
C GLN A 269 7.20 7.71 35.13
N LEU A 270 6.98 8.09 33.86
CA LEU A 270 5.89 7.60 33.03
C LEU A 270 6.19 6.24 32.37
N GLY A 271 7.37 5.64 32.60
CA GLY A 271 7.77 4.39 31.95
C GLY A 271 8.00 4.51 30.44
N ILE A 272 8.23 5.74 29.92
CA ILE A 272 8.35 6.02 28.50
C ILE A 272 9.82 6.18 28.13
N ARG A 273 10.25 5.51 27.06
CA ARG A 273 11.56 5.73 26.45
C ARG A 273 11.47 6.87 25.44
N LEU A 274 11.92 8.06 25.85
CA LEU A 274 11.86 9.25 25.00
C LEU A 274 13.08 9.32 24.06
N SER A 275 12.89 8.97 22.79
CA SER A 275 13.88 9.11 21.72
C SER A 275 13.66 10.43 20.92
N PRO A 276 14.60 10.85 20.04
CA PRO A 276 14.37 12.00 19.15
C PRO A 276 13.23 11.79 18.15
N LEU A 277 12.94 10.54 17.75
CA LEU A 277 12.00 10.23 16.68
C LEU A 277 10.58 10.80 16.87
N PRO A 278 9.93 10.75 18.05
CA PRO A 278 8.63 11.39 18.26
C PRO A 278 8.60 12.90 17.96
N PHE A 279 9.70 13.60 18.25
CA PHE A 279 9.84 15.02 17.92
C PHE A 279 9.95 15.24 16.41
N VAL A 280 10.73 14.38 15.72
CA VAL A 280 10.82 14.42 14.25
C VAL A 280 9.48 14.10 13.62
N ILE A 281 8.74 13.10 14.10
CA ILE A 281 7.38 12.79 13.61
C ILE A 281 6.48 14.02 13.74
N LYS A 282 6.47 14.69 14.90
CA LYS A 282 5.65 15.89 15.11
C LYS A 282 6.05 17.02 14.17
N ALA A 283 7.36 17.25 13.98
CA ALA A 283 7.87 18.23 13.04
C ALA A 283 7.51 17.91 11.59
N VAL A 284 7.55 16.63 11.18
CA VAL A 284 7.12 16.17 9.86
C VAL A 284 5.63 16.41 9.67
N CYS A 285 4.78 16.08 10.66
CA CYS A 285 3.34 16.35 10.56
C CYS A 285 3.05 17.84 10.32
N GLN A 286 3.74 18.73 11.04
CA GLN A 286 3.60 20.17 10.86
C GLN A 286 4.11 20.62 9.48
N ALA A 287 5.27 20.14 9.05
CA ALA A 287 5.81 20.44 7.73
C ALA A 287 4.92 19.93 6.58
N LEU A 288 4.26 18.76 6.74
CA LEU A 288 3.28 18.24 5.77
C LEU A 288 2.03 19.11 5.70
N GLY A 289 1.63 19.76 6.80
CA GLY A 289 0.54 20.75 6.79
C GLY A 289 0.87 21.98 5.94
N GLU A 290 2.13 22.45 5.98
CA GLU A 290 2.61 23.57 5.14
C GLU A 290 2.89 23.15 3.70
N HIS A 291 3.22 21.85 3.46
CA HIS A 291 3.56 21.29 2.15
C HIS A 291 2.66 20.08 1.81
N PRO A 292 1.35 20.28 1.64
CA PRO A 292 0.37 19.18 1.59
C PRO A 292 0.53 18.23 0.39
N LYS A 293 1.19 18.63 -0.69
CA LYS A 293 1.47 17.75 -1.83
C LYS A 293 2.31 16.54 -1.45
N LEU A 294 3.25 16.68 -0.50
CA LEU A 294 4.08 15.56 -0.04
C LEU A 294 3.29 14.51 0.76
N ASN A 295 2.08 14.88 1.25
CA ASN A 295 1.14 13.95 1.87
C ASN A 295 0.18 13.29 0.86
N GLY A 296 0.32 13.59 -0.44
CA GLY A 296 -0.52 13.10 -1.52
C GLY A 296 -0.19 11.70 -2.00
N SER A 297 -0.92 11.27 -3.03
CA SER A 297 -0.61 10.08 -3.84
C SER A 297 -0.90 10.38 -5.30
N LEU A 298 -0.03 9.97 -6.20
CA LEU A 298 -0.29 10.05 -7.63
C LEU A 298 -1.35 9.01 -8.01
N SER A 299 -2.35 9.40 -8.80
CA SER A 299 -3.35 8.46 -9.34
C SER A 299 -2.68 7.41 -10.25
N VAL A 300 -3.34 6.27 -10.42
CA VAL A 300 -2.78 5.13 -11.20
C VAL A 300 -2.54 5.50 -12.65
N ASP A 301 -3.39 6.35 -13.23
CA ASP A 301 -3.26 6.90 -14.58
C ASP A 301 -2.17 7.99 -14.70
N GLY A 302 -1.69 8.51 -13.57
CA GLY A 302 -0.71 9.59 -13.52
C GLY A 302 -1.26 10.98 -13.84
N GLU A 303 -2.57 11.14 -14.00
CA GLU A 303 -3.20 12.39 -14.44
C GLU A 303 -3.59 13.32 -13.27
N SER A 304 -3.66 12.78 -12.02
CA SER A 304 -4.08 13.56 -10.86
C SER A 304 -3.29 13.24 -9.61
N LEU A 305 -3.16 14.22 -8.71
CA LEU A 305 -2.61 14.05 -7.37
C LEU A 305 -3.77 14.00 -6.37
N VAL A 306 -3.92 12.85 -5.70
CA VAL A 306 -4.91 12.66 -4.63
C VAL A 306 -4.39 13.32 -3.36
N MET A 307 -5.01 14.42 -2.95
CA MET A 307 -4.67 15.14 -1.72
C MET A 307 -5.36 14.49 -0.52
N LYS A 308 -4.59 14.19 0.53
CA LYS A 308 -5.11 13.56 1.77
C LYS A 308 -5.17 14.60 2.88
N HIS A 309 -6.34 14.71 3.54
CA HIS A 309 -6.56 15.63 4.66
C HIS A 309 -6.34 14.97 6.03
N PHE A 310 -5.67 13.83 6.05
CA PHE A 310 -5.22 13.12 7.24
C PHE A 310 -3.74 12.79 7.10
N ILE A 311 -3.01 12.70 8.21
CA ILE A 311 -1.58 12.44 8.24
C ILE A 311 -1.32 11.15 9.02
N ASN A 312 -0.98 10.10 8.30
CA ASN A 312 -0.62 8.79 8.84
C ASN A 312 0.86 8.53 8.55
N ILE A 313 1.66 8.39 9.58
CA ILE A 313 3.12 8.24 9.42
C ILE A 313 3.51 6.77 9.51
N GLY A 314 4.06 6.24 8.41
CA GLY A 314 4.74 4.96 8.38
C GLY A 314 6.13 5.05 9.02
N ILE A 315 6.48 4.08 9.85
CA ILE A 315 7.81 4.01 10.47
C ILE A 315 8.50 2.74 10.00
N ALA A 316 9.59 2.85 9.27
CA ALA A 316 10.36 1.69 8.85
C ALA A 316 11.04 1.02 10.06
N VAL A 317 10.71 -0.25 10.31
CA VAL A 317 11.24 -1.06 11.39
C VAL A 317 11.96 -2.27 10.81
N ASP A 318 13.23 -2.41 11.15
CA ASP A 318 14.02 -3.60 10.81
C ASP A 318 13.66 -4.75 11.71
N THR A 319 13.41 -5.92 11.09
CA THR A 319 13.09 -7.18 11.77
C THR A 319 13.92 -8.32 11.21
N PRO A 320 14.09 -9.44 11.94
CA PRO A 320 14.82 -10.60 11.43
C PRO A 320 14.29 -11.15 10.11
N ASP A 321 13.00 -10.99 9.83
CA ASP A 321 12.36 -11.48 8.60
C ASP A 321 12.39 -10.47 7.45
N GLY A 322 12.84 -9.23 7.69
CA GLY A 322 12.89 -8.13 6.73
C GLY A 322 12.31 -6.82 7.27
N LEU A 323 12.29 -5.81 6.42
CA LEU A 323 11.80 -4.48 6.76
C LEU A 323 10.26 -4.44 6.68
N ILE A 324 9.61 -3.97 7.74
CA ILE A 324 8.17 -3.69 7.74
C ILE A 324 7.89 -2.24 8.14
N VAL A 325 6.75 -1.71 7.71
CA VAL A 325 6.40 -0.29 7.90
C VAL A 325 5.04 -0.17 8.62
N PRO A 326 5.01 -0.31 9.96
CA PRO A 326 3.82 -0.02 10.74
C PRO A 326 3.45 1.46 10.68
N VAL A 327 2.15 1.76 10.86
CA VAL A 327 1.56 3.08 10.61
C VAL A 327 1.01 3.69 11.89
N ILE A 328 1.42 4.91 12.19
CA ILE A 328 0.82 5.75 13.22
C ILE A 328 -0.28 6.59 12.58
N ARG A 329 -1.54 6.25 12.85
CA ARG A 329 -2.69 6.97 12.32
C ARG A 329 -2.89 8.28 13.05
N GLU A 330 -3.34 9.34 12.30
CA GLU A 330 -3.62 10.68 12.81
C GLU A 330 -2.47 11.23 13.67
N ALA A 331 -1.23 11.07 13.17
CA ALA A 331 -0.02 11.41 13.91
C ALA A 331 0.05 12.91 14.27
N ASP A 332 -0.56 13.77 13.47
CA ASP A 332 -0.69 15.22 13.69
C ASP A 332 -1.44 15.57 14.96
N ARG A 333 -2.43 14.74 15.38
CA ARG A 333 -3.27 14.96 16.56
C ARG A 333 -2.64 14.47 17.85
N LEU A 334 -1.57 13.68 17.77
CA LEU A 334 -0.93 13.06 18.93
C LEU A 334 0.09 13.99 19.58
N GLY A 335 0.16 13.94 20.91
CA GLY A 335 1.22 14.57 21.69
C GLY A 335 2.55 13.78 21.65
N ILE A 336 3.63 14.38 22.11
CA ILE A 336 4.97 13.74 22.12
C ILE A 336 4.96 12.44 22.96
N TRP A 337 4.25 12.42 24.09
CA TRP A 337 4.15 11.24 24.95
C TRP A 337 3.42 10.09 24.25
N ASP A 338 2.27 10.38 23.61
CA ASP A 338 1.49 9.38 22.88
C ASP A 338 2.27 8.85 21.67
N LEU A 339 2.96 9.72 20.94
CA LEU A 339 3.83 9.32 19.83
C LEU A 339 4.96 8.41 20.33
N SER A 340 5.59 8.74 21.48
CA SER A 340 6.65 7.93 22.07
C SER A 340 6.18 6.53 22.43
N GLN A 341 5.00 6.42 23.05
CA GLN A 341 4.39 5.14 23.41
C GLN A 341 4.00 4.31 22.18
N LYS A 342 3.35 4.97 21.18
CA LYS A 342 2.94 4.30 19.93
C LYS A 342 4.15 3.79 19.14
N VAL A 343 5.20 4.60 18.99
CA VAL A 343 6.46 4.18 18.34
C VAL A 343 7.06 2.96 19.03
N ALA A 344 7.16 2.99 20.36
CA ALA A 344 7.72 1.87 21.12
C ALA A 344 6.87 0.60 20.98
N LYS A 345 5.54 0.72 21.10
CA LYS A 345 4.59 -0.40 20.95
C LYS A 345 4.65 -1.01 19.54
N LEU A 346 4.60 -0.19 18.50
CA LEU A 346 4.65 -0.67 17.12
C LEU A 346 6.00 -1.33 16.79
N ALA A 347 7.12 -0.75 17.27
CA ALA A 347 8.44 -1.34 17.06
C ALA A 347 8.58 -2.69 17.76
N GLU A 348 8.04 -2.85 18.97
CA GLU A 348 8.03 -4.13 19.71
C GLU A 348 7.12 -5.16 19.05
N ALA A 349 5.90 -4.76 18.67
CA ALA A 349 4.97 -5.63 17.94
C ALA A 349 5.57 -6.11 16.62
N SER A 350 6.28 -5.22 15.89
CA SER A 350 6.98 -5.55 14.65
C SER A 350 8.04 -6.62 14.84
N ARG A 351 8.91 -6.47 15.83
CA ARG A 351 9.97 -7.45 16.12
C ARG A 351 9.44 -8.78 16.65
N SER A 352 8.30 -8.74 17.38
CA SER A 352 7.64 -9.94 17.93
C SER A 352 6.63 -10.59 16.98
N LYS A 353 6.54 -10.12 15.70
CA LYS A 353 5.62 -10.61 14.65
C LYS A 353 4.13 -10.54 15.06
N LYS A 354 3.75 -9.54 15.87
CA LYS A 354 2.38 -9.35 16.38
C LYS A 354 1.69 -8.12 15.77
N VAL A 355 2.18 -7.63 14.63
CA VAL A 355 1.58 -6.49 13.92
C VAL A 355 0.41 -6.99 13.10
N SER A 356 -0.74 -6.32 13.20
CA SER A 356 -1.92 -6.61 12.37
C SER A 356 -1.73 -6.06 10.94
N ILE A 357 -2.49 -6.61 9.98
CA ILE A 357 -2.52 -6.10 8.59
C ILE A 357 -3.00 -4.64 8.57
N ASP A 358 -3.93 -4.30 9.45
CA ASP A 358 -4.44 -2.94 9.59
C ASP A 358 -3.35 -1.96 10.02
N ASP A 359 -2.42 -2.38 10.91
CA ASP A 359 -1.30 -1.55 11.34
C ASP A 359 -0.24 -1.33 10.25
N LEU A 360 -0.27 -2.10 9.17
CA LEU A 360 0.65 -2.00 8.03
C LEU A 360 0.07 -1.23 6.83
N SER A 361 -1.15 -0.73 6.94
CA SER A 361 -1.88 -0.11 5.84
C SER A 361 -2.23 1.36 6.10
N GLY A 362 -2.38 2.14 5.01
CA GLY A 362 -2.92 3.50 5.07
C GLY A 362 -1.90 4.57 5.46
N SER A 363 -0.60 4.32 5.34
CA SER A 363 0.44 5.34 5.45
C SER A 363 0.31 6.40 4.36
N THR A 364 0.60 7.64 4.71
CA THR A 364 0.61 8.77 3.78
C THR A 364 1.99 9.33 3.53
N PHE A 365 2.90 9.10 4.47
CA PHE A 365 4.32 9.50 4.42
C PHE A 365 5.13 8.57 5.32
N THR A 366 6.26 8.06 4.83
CA THR A 366 7.11 7.13 5.60
C THR A 366 8.35 7.82 6.13
N ILE A 367 8.76 7.46 7.36
CA ILE A 367 10.03 7.83 7.97
C ILE A 367 10.88 6.58 8.15
N SER A 368 12.06 6.59 7.53
CA SER A 368 13.09 5.55 7.70
C SER A 368 14.19 6.07 8.61
N ASN A 369 14.28 5.50 9.81
CA ASN A 369 15.28 5.93 10.81
C ASN A 369 16.31 4.82 11.03
N LEU A 370 17.47 4.94 10.43
CA LEU A 370 18.60 4.01 10.62
C LEU A 370 19.38 4.29 11.91
N GLY A 371 19.10 5.37 12.62
CA GLY A 371 19.77 5.72 13.87
C GLY A 371 21.28 5.66 13.75
N ASN A 372 21.93 4.89 14.63
CA ASN A 372 23.39 4.79 14.66
C ASN A 372 24.01 4.13 13.40
N LEU A 373 23.22 3.44 12.58
CA LEU A 373 23.66 2.77 11.35
C LEU A 373 23.55 3.70 10.11
N GLY A 374 22.82 4.79 10.20
CA GLY A 374 22.44 5.62 9.06
C GLY A 374 23.52 6.50 8.45
N GLY A 375 24.73 6.55 9.02
CA GLY A 375 25.82 7.37 8.51
C GLY A 375 25.44 8.86 8.38
N SER A 376 26.03 9.55 7.41
CA SER A 376 25.78 10.97 7.10
C SER A 376 24.58 11.19 6.17
N GLY A 377 23.88 10.12 5.74
CA GLY A 377 22.73 10.16 4.86
C GLY A 377 22.63 8.90 4.01
N PHE A 378 21.47 8.65 3.41
CA PHE A 378 21.19 7.54 2.50
C PHE A 378 20.02 7.92 1.61
N THR A 379 19.80 7.15 0.54
CA THR A 379 18.67 7.34 -0.39
C THR A 379 17.57 6.33 -0.09
N PRO A 380 16.51 6.70 0.67
CA PRO A 380 15.41 5.80 0.93
C PRO A 380 14.56 5.57 -0.31
N ILE A 381 14.03 4.36 -0.48
CA ILE A 381 13.12 4.03 -1.57
C ILE A 381 11.68 4.33 -1.10
N ILE A 382 10.91 5.03 -1.93
CA ILE A 382 9.53 5.42 -1.65
C ILE A 382 8.66 4.16 -1.53
N ASN A 383 7.77 4.15 -0.54
CA ASN A 383 6.80 3.08 -0.32
C ASN A 383 5.46 3.45 -1.00
N PRO A 384 5.14 2.90 -2.19
CA PRO A 384 3.90 3.22 -2.88
C PRO A 384 2.66 2.86 -2.04
N PRO A 385 1.58 3.65 -2.06
CA PRO A 385 1.27 4.75 -2.97
C PRO A 385 1.72 6.14 -2.48
N GLU A 386 2.67 6.25 -1.58
CA GLU A 386 3.23 7.51 -1.12
C GLU A 386 4.07 8.17 -2.22
N VAL A 387 4.20 9.51 -2.17
CA VAL A 387 5.03 10.28 -3.10
C VAL A 387 6.36 10.71 -2.49
N ALA A 388 6.58 10.49 -1.19
CA ALA A 388 7.81 10.87 -0.52
C ALA A 388 8.11 10.01 0.71
N ILE A 389 9.39 9.92 1.06
CA ILE A 389 9.91 9.23 2.24
C ILE A 389 11.08 10.04 2.83
N LEU A 390 11.12 10.16 4.15
CA LEU A 390 12.21 10.81 4.87
C LEU A 390 13.16 9.79 5.48
N GLY A 391 14.43 9.85 5.09
CA GLY A 391 15.51 9.14 5.74
C GLY A 391 16.16 9.99 6.84
N ILE A 392 16.39 9.40 8.01
CA ILE A 392 17.07 10.03 9.15
C ILE A 392 18.39 9.30 9.39
N GLY A 393 19.49 10.03 9.26
CA GLY A 393 20.84 9.54 9.52
C GLY A 393 21.24 9.64 10.98
N LYS A 394 22.52 9.37 11.25
CA LYS A 394 23.11 9.49 12.60
C LYS A 394 23.43 10.94 12.90
N SER A 395 22.88 11.49 13.98
CA SER A 395 23.28 12.81 14.44
C SER A 395 24.73 12.82 14.92
N SER A 396 25.44 13.91 14.63
CA SER A 396 26.84 14.10 14.99
C SER A 396 27.14 15.56 15.29
N ILE A 397 28.12 15.79 16.15
CA ILE A 397 28.60 17.14 16.41
C ILE A 397 29.47 17.55 15.24
N GLN A 398 29.12 18.67 14.57
CA GLN A 398 29.82 19.22 13.44
C GLN A 398 30.15 20.70 13.69
N PRO A 399 31.26 21.22 13.15
CA PRO A 399 31.56 22.65 13.21
C PRO A 399 30.63 23.39 12.25
N VAL A 400 29.84 24.31 12.76
CA VAL A 400 28.96 25.19 11.98
C VAL A 400 29.45 26.63 12.14
N TRP A 401 29.63 27.34 11.03
CA TRP A 401 30.00 28.73 11.01
C TRP A 401 28.82 29.63 11.39
N ASP A 402 28.96 30.47 12.41
CA ASP A 402 27.90 31.38 12.89
C ASP A 402 27.99 32.80 12.32
N GLY A 403 29.00 33.07 11.50
CA GLY A 403 29.33 34.38 10.95
C GLY A 403 30.64 34.94 11.49
N GLU A 404 31.12 34.46 12.65
CA GLU A 404 32.34 34.93 13.32
C GLU A 404 33.30 33.77 13.68
N GLN A 405 32.77 32.63 14.09
CA GLN A 405 33.53 31.45 14.52
C GLN A 405 32.82 30.15 14.24
N PHE A 406 33.57 29.05 14.30
CA PHE A 406 32.99 27.70 14.23
C PHE A 406 32.46 27.27 15.61
N LEU A 407 31.15 26.99 15.68
CA LEU A 407 30.51 26.43 16.85
C LEU A 407 30.23 24.94 16.68
N PRO A 408 30.47 24.10 17.71
CA PRO A 408 30.05 22.71 17.69
C PRO A 408 28.54 22.65 17.78
N LYS A 409 27.88 22.08 16.76
CA LYS A 409 26.44 21.93 16.67
C LYS A 409 26.07 20.46 16.44
N ASN A 410 25.03 19.98 17.11
CA ASN A 410 24.51 18.63 16.89
C ASN A 410 23.64 18.62 15.64
N GLN A 411 24.19 18.11 14.53
CA GLN A 411 23.55 18.07 13.22
C GLN A 411 22.89 16.71 12.97
N LEU A 412 21.61 16.72 12.57
CA LEU A 412 20.83 15.56 12.17
C LEU A 412 20.76 15.52 10.64
N PRO A 413 21.35 14.50 9.98
CA PRO A 413 21.22 14.33 8.54
C PRO A 413 19.80 13.88 8.17
N LEU A 414 19.20 14.62 7.24
CA LEU A 414 17.89 14.35 6.66
C LEU A 414 18.04 14.10 5.17
N SER A 415 17.40 13.05 4.67
CA SER A 415 17.39 12.65 3.26
C SER A 415 15.95 12.47 2.80
N LEU A 416 15.44 13.37 1.99
CA LEU A 416 14.10 13.30 1.43
C LEU A 416 14.16 12.72 0.02
N SER A 417 13.60 11.53 -0.18
CA SER A 417 13.32 11.01 -1.53
C SER A 417 11.87 11.28 -1.90
N TYR A 418 11.64 11.74 -3.13
CA TYR A 418 10.29 12.04 -3.62
C TYR A 418 10.12 11.64 -5.09
N ASP A 419 8.86 11.39 -5.47
CA ASP A 419 8.45 11.11 -6.84
C ASP A 419 8.46 12.40 -7.66
N HIS A 420 9.42 12.53 -8.59
CA HIS A 420 9.60 13.77 -9.36
C HIS A 420 8.45 14.04 -10.36
N ARG A 421 7.54 13.08 -10.56
CA ARG A 421 6.31 13.31 -11.33
C ARG A 421 5.27 14.14 -10.57
N ALA A 422 5.27 14.03 -9.23
CA ALA A 422 4.32 14.69 -8.34
C ALA A 422 4.92 15.91 -7.63
N ILE A 423 6.20 15.85 -7.29
CA ILE A 423 6.91 16.84 -6.47
C ILE A 423 8.12 17.35 -7.24
N ASN A 424 8.25 18.67 -7.37
CA ASN A 424 9.44 19.29 -7.96
C ASN A 424 10.51 19.60 -6.92
N GLY A 425 11.72 19.95 -7.40
CA GLY A 425 12.87 20.21 -6.55
C GLY A 425 12.69 21.37 -5.57
N ALA A 426 11.94 22.42 -5.94
CA ALA A 426 11.65 23.55 -5.06
C ALA A 426 10.68 23.17 -3.94
N GLU A 427 9.68 22.33 -4.23
CA GLU A 427 8.73 21.81 -3.23
C GLU A 427 9.42 20.89 -2.22
N GLY A 428 10.26 19.96 -2.71
CA GLY A 428 11.07 19.08 -1.84
C GLY A 428 12.05 19.85 -0.97
N GLY A 429 12.76 20.81 -1.56
CA GLY A 429 13.68 21.69 -0.83
C GLY A 429 12.98 22.59 0.17
N GLY A 430 11.80 23.13 -0.19
CA GLY A 430 10.96 23.92 0.72
C GLY A 430 10.52 23.12 1.95
N PHE A 431 10.07 21.88 1.75
CA PHE A 431 9.73 20.98 2.85
C PHE A 431 10.93 20.73 3.79
N LEU A 432 12.10 20.40 3.23
CA LEU A 432 13.31 20.18 4.05
C LEU A 432 13.72 21.42 4.82
N ALA A 433 13.64 22.60 4.21
CA ALA A 433 13.96 23.87 4.87
C ALA A 433 12.97 24.15 6.02
N THR A 434 11.66 23.94 5.80
CA THR A 434 10.64 24.05 6.85
C THR A 434 10.90 23.05 7.97
N LEU A 435 11.17 21.78 7.65
CA LEU A 435 11.45 20.74 8.64
C LEU A 435 12.69 21.06 9.47
N ALA A 436 13.80 21.45 8.83
CA ALA A 436 15.03 21.84 9.51
C ALA A 436 14.80 23.04 10.44
N LYS A 437 14.03 24.04 10.02
CA LYS A 437 13.64 25.21 10.82
C LYS A 437 12.79 24.84 12.04
N ILE A 438 11.87 23.89 11.91
CA ILE A 438 11.06 23.39 13.03
C ILE A 438 11.95 22.65 14.03
N LEU A 439 12.84 21.78 13.55
CA LEU A 439 13.73 20.98 14.40
C LEU A 439 14.79 21.83 15.13
N SER A 440 15.21 22.94 14.55
CA SER A 440 16.19 23.85 15.17
C SER A 440 15.62 24.73 16.29
N ASP A 441 14.28 24.88 16.34
CA ASP A 441 13.61 25.63 17.40
C ASP A 441 12.38 24.85 17.89
N ILE A 442 12.54 24.13 19.01
CA ILE A 442 11.52 23.24 19.59
C ILE A 442 10.18 23.95 19.90
N ARG A 443 10.21 25.28 20.11
CA ARG A 443 8.99 26.08 20.38
C ARG A 443 8.05 26.06 19.19
N ARG A 444 8.57 25.86 17.98
CA ARG A 444 7.78 25.77 16.74
C ARG A 444 6.86 24.56 16.71
N LEU A 445 7.16 23.49 17.48
CA LEU A 445 6.30 22.32 17.58
C LEU A 445 4.97 22.60 18.31
N SER A 446 4.82 23.75 18.95
CA SER A 446 3.60 24.18 19.66
C SER A 446 2.83 25.31 18.94
N LEU A 447 3.34 25.75 17.80
CA LEU A 447 2.66 26.74 16.95
C LEU A 447 1.84 26.05 15.84
#